data_491fa567f2bdead23c6909ae7f9d5dbf
#
_entry.id   491fa567f2bdead23c6909ae7f9d5dbf
#
_cell.length_a   1.000
_cell.length_b   1.000
_cell.length_c   1.000
_cell.angle_alpha   90.00
_cell.angle_beta   90.00
_cell.angle_gamma   90.00
#
_symmetry.space_group_name_H-M   'P 1'
#
loop_
_entity.id
_entity.type
_entity.pdbx_description
1 polymer ?
#
loop_
_entity_poly.entity_id
_entity_poly.type
_entity_poly.pdbx_seq_one_letter_code
_entity_poly.pdbx_strand_id
1 'polypeptide(L)'
;MKKEQDVIISVNNLKTYFYTNQRCNKAINGVSMEIKRGKTLCIVGESGCGKSVTATSIMQLLPKLSRIEEGEIIYHSEDGRGDIHIERLERNGKQMRSLRGHDIAMIFQDPMIALNPVYTIGWQICEMIRSHERVTKKEARARALQLLKDMGIPNPEKRIDQYPHEFSGGMRQRAMIAMAMSCKPKVLIADEPTTALDVTIQAQIFELMKHLKEEYNTAIMLITHDMGVVCELADDVAVMYMGNIIESGTAQEVLGSPVHPYTKALLKSIPILGKGAKQEIHPIQGSTPDPYDRPSGCQFAPRCEYACAACDGKMPEEAIVEGTHMVRCSRYKEVLTDAR
;
A
#
# COMPACT_ATOMS: atom_id res chain seq x y z
N MET A 1 26.34 -1.41 -9.10
CA MET A 1 26.50 -0.77 -7.80
C MET A 1 25.61 0.48 -7.55
N LYS A 2 25.01 1.16 -8.56
CA LYS A 2 24.09 2.29 -8.32
C LYS A 2 22.62 1.89 -8.04
N LYS A 3 22.19 0.67 -8.37
CA LYS A 3 20.79 0.23 -8.18
C LYS A 3 20.38 -0.06 -6.73
N GLU A 4 21.32 -0.45 -5.86
CA GLU A 4 21.01 -0.79 -4.46
C GLU A 4 20.81 0.45 -3.55
N GLN A 5 21.32 1.62 -3.95
CA GLN A 5 21.23 2.86 -3.14
C GLN A 5 19.87 3.54 -3.17
N ASP A 6 18.98 3.18 -4.10
CA ASP A 6 17.67 3.82 -4.24
C ASP A 6 16.54 3.09 -3.48
N VAL A 7 16.77 1.86 -3.03
CA VAL A 7 15.77 1.07 -2.30
C VAL A 7 15.78 1.42 -0.82
N ILE A 8 14.61 1.67 -0.25
CA ILE A 8 14.46 1.97 1.18
C ILE A 8 13.86 0.82 1.98
N ILE A 9 12.95 0.04 1.36
CA ILE A 9 12.47 -1.23 1.93
C ILE A 9 12.53 -2.31 0.86
N SER A 10 13.17 -3.43 1.19
CA SER A 10 13.13 -4.67 0.41
C SER A 10 12.26 -5.69 1.12
N VAL A 11 11.31 -6.26 0.41
CA VAL A 11 10.49 -7.39 0.86
C VAL A 11 10.85 -8.58 -0.03
N ASN A 12 11.31 -9.68 0.56
CA ASN A 12 11.80 -10.85 -0.16
C ASN A 12 11.04 -12.09 0.28
N ASN A 13 10.33 -12.73 -0.66
CA ASN A 13 9.60 -13.99 -0.47
C ASN A 13 8.73 -14.01 0.80
N LEU A 14 8.06 -12.89 1.11
CA LEU A 14 7.26 -12.74 2.30
C LEU A 14 6.07 -13.70 2.31
N LYS A 15 5.93 -14.48 3.40
CA LYS A 15 4.77 -15.34 3.65
C LYS A 15 4.16 -14.98 5.00
N THR A 16 2.92 -14.52 4.98
CA THR A 16 2.15 -14.18 6.19
C THR A 16 0.85 -14.96 6.22
N TYR A 17 0.69 -15.77 7.25
CA TYR A 17 -0.42 -16.70 7.38
C TYR A 17 -1.29 -16.38 8.59
N PHE A 18 -2.58 -16.65 8.45
CA PHE A 18 -3.58 -16.55 9.53
C PHE A 18 -4.05 -17.94 9.94
N TYR A 19 -4.06 -18.18 11.23
CA TYR A 19 -4.45 -19.44 11.82
C TYR A 19 -5.78 -19.29 12.54
N THR A 20 -6.79 -20.02 12.08
CA THR A 20 -8.06 -20.20 12.77
C THR A 20 -8.21 -21.66 13.16
N ASN A 21 -9.02 -21.97 14.16
CA ASN A 21 -9.11 -23.23 14.92
C ASN A 21 -8.80 -24.56 14.20
N GLN A 22 -8.73 -24.63 12.88
CA GLN A 22 -8.32 -25.83 12.11
C GLN A 22 -7.87 -25.48 10.67
N ARG A 23 -7.82 -24.21 10.30
CA ARG A 23 -7.51 -23.80 8.92
C ARG A 23 -6.42 -22.75 8.89
N CYS A 24 -5.58 -22.82 7.87
CA CYS A 24 -4.54 -21.84 7.60
C CYS A 24 -4.89 -21.04 6.34
N ASN A 25 -5.06 -19.72 6.48
CA ASN A 25 -5.16 -18.83 5.34
C ASN A 25 -3.78 -18.24 5.04
N LYS A 26 -3.25 -18.56 3.87
CA LYS A 26 -1.97 -18.04 3.36
C LYS A 26 -2.15 -16.64 2.77
N ALA A 27 -2.51 -15.65 3.59
CA ALA A 27 -2.89 -14.31 3.14
C ALA A 27 -1.83 -13.65 2.25
N ILE A 28 -0.54 -13.89 2.52
CA ILE A 28 0.59 -13.56 1.65
C ILE A 28 1.40 -14.83 1.45
N ASN A 29 1.79 -15.14 0.20
CA ASN A 29 2.40 -16.41 -0.14
C ASN A 29 3.56 -16.26 -1.14
N GLY A 30 4.64 -15.64 -0.69
CA GLY A 30 5.84 -15.42 -1.49
C GLY A 30 5.84 -14.09 -2.24
N VAL A 31 5.53 -13.01 -1.55
CA VAL A 31 5.56 -11.65 -2.11
C VAL A 31 6.99 -11.10 -2.04
N SER A 32 7.50 -10.64 -3.19
CA SER A 32 8.76 -9.89 -3.28
C SER A 32 8.50 -8.56 -3.96
N MET A 33 8.98 -7.46 -3.35
CA MET A 33 8.84 -6.11 -3.89
C MET A 33 9.86 -5.16 -3.26
N GLU A 34 10.09 -4.03 -3.92
CA GLU A 34 10.97 -2.96 -3.45
C GLU A 34 10.20 -1.65 -3.34
N ILE A 35 10.38 -0.93 -2.25
CA ILE A 35 9.93 0.45 -2.10
C ILE A 35 11.16 1.34 -2.32
N LYS A 36 11.08 2.22 -3.31
CA LYS A 36 12.20 3.07 -3.73
C LYS A 36 12.02 4.49 -3.21
N ARG A 37 13.13 5.14 -2.86
CA ARG A 37 13.16 6.51 -2.31
C ARG A 37 12.51 7.51 -3.27
N GLY A 38 11.67 8.39 -2.73
CA GLY A 38 10.99 9.42 -3.48
C GLY A 38 10.08 8.91 -4.61
N LYS A 39 9.77 7.61 -4.64
CA LYS A 39 8.87 6.99 -5.61
C LYS A 39 7.61 6.45 -4.95
N THR A 40 6.58 6.30 -5.78
CA THR A 40 5.31 5.69 -5.39
C THR A 40 5.21 4.29 -5.96
N LEU A 41 5.18 3.28 -5.08
CA LEU A 41 4.78 1.91 -5.41
C LEU A 41 3.28 1.77 -5.16
N CYS A 42 2.50 1.52 -6.20
CA CYS A 42 1.09 1.20 -6.06
C CYS A 42 0.87 -0.31 -5.99
N ILE A 43 0.16 -0.78 -4.97
CA ILE A 43 -0.28 -2.17 -4.84
C ILE A 43 -1.77 -2.23 -5.13
N VAL A 44 -2.13 -2.98 -6.17
CA VAL A 44 -3.50 -3.07 -6.67
C VAL A 44 -4.01 -4.51 -6.71
N GLY A 45 -5.32 -4.67 -6.68
CA GLY A 45 -5.99 -5.98 -6.74
C GLY A 45 -7.34 -5.98 -6.04
N GLU A 46 -8.10 -7.04 -6.19
CA GLU A 46 -9.43 -7.20 -5.55
C GLU A 46 -9.34 -7.21 -4.02
N SER A 47 -10.46 -6.92 -3.36
CA SER A 47 -10.55 -6.99 -1.89
C SER A 47 -10.18 -8.38 -1.38
N GLY A 48 -9.45 -8.45 -0.27
CA GLY A 48 -9.01 -9.73 0.32
C GLY A 48 -7.79 -10.38 -0.35
N CYS A 49 -7.17 -9.78 -1.39
CA CYS A 49 -5.99 -10.38 -2.05
C CYS A 49 -4.67 -10.26 -1.26
N GLY A 50 -4.65 -9.58 -0.08
CA GLY A 50 -3.48 -9.51 0.80
C GLY A 50 -2.80 -8.13 0.91
N LYS A 51 -3.28 -7.09 0.22
CA LYS A 51 -2.66 -5.75 0.19
C LYS A 51 -2.42 -5.15 1.59
N SER A 52 -3.46 -5.00 2.39
CA SER A 52 -3.38 -4.47 3.75
C SER A 52 -2.58 -5.39 4.70
N VAL A 53 -2.58 -6.71 4.42
CA VAL A 53 -1.75 -7.66 5.19
C VAL A 53 -0.26 -7.42 4.90
N THR A 54 0.10 -7.07 3.65
CA THR A 54 1.48 -6.69 3.32
C THR A 54 1.91 -5.45 4.10
N ALA A 55 1.08 -4.39 4.13
CA ALA A 55 1.32 -3.18 4.90
C ALA A 55 1.47 -3.46 6.40
N THR A 56 0.54 -4.22 6.98
CA THR A 56 0.59 -4.57 8.42
C THR A 56 1.73 -5.54 8.76
N SER A 57 2.22 -6.33 7.81
CA SER A 57 3.44 -7.14 7.99
C SER A 57 4.68 -6.27 8.10
N ILE A 58 4.86 -5.28 7.20
CA ILE A 58 5.96 -4.30 7.25
C ILE A 58 5.91 -3.52 8.58
N MET A 59 4.72 -3.13 9.01
CA MET A 59 4.52 -2.37 10.25
C MET A 59 4.54 -3.25 11.51
N GLN A 60 4.68 -4.57 11.41
CA GLN A 60 4.54 -5.49 12.55
C GLN A 60 3.23 -5.25 13.34
N LEU A 61 2.14 -4.93 12.63
CA LEU A 61 0.81 -4.69 13.20
C LEU A 61 -0.17 -5.87 12.98
N LEU A 62 0.39 -7.03 12.72
CA LEU A 62 -0.38 -8.25 12.48
C LEU A 62 -1.26 -8.64 13.69
N PRO A 63 -2.48 -9.14 13.50
CA PRO A 63 -3.31 -9.69 14.60
C PRO A 63 -2.62 -10.87 15.31
N LYS A 64 -3.10 -11.22 16.51
CA LYS A 64 -2.52 -12.32 17.32
C LYS A 64 -2.57 -13.69 16.64
N LEU A 65 -3.56 -13.91 15.78
CA LEU A 65 -3.76 -15.18 15.04
C LEU A 65 -2.96 -15.26 13.73
N SER A 66 -2.07 -14.32 13.48
CA SER A 66 -1.25 -14.30 12.28
C SER A 66 0.22 -14.09 12.60
N ARG A 67 1.08 -14.59 11.73
CA ARG A 67 2.53 -14.42 11.82
C ARG A 67 3.19 -14.46 10.45
N ILE A 68 4.37 -13.90 10.37
CA ILE A 68 5.29 -14.06 9.25
C ILE A 68 5.90 -15.46 9.40
N GLU A 69 5.67 -16.32 8.40
CA GLU A 69 6.21 -17.70 8.37
C GLU A 69 7.58 -17.76 7.74
N GLU A 70 7.77 -17.01 6.65
CA GLU A 70 9.00 -16.98 5.88
C GLU A 70 9.17 -15.62 5.24
N GLY A 71 10.38 -15.36 4.74
CA GLY A 71 10.75 -14.16 4.01
C GLY A 71 11.40 -13.10 4.90
N GLU A 72 11.85 -12.05 4.26
CA GLU A 72 12.57 -10.95 4.90
C GLU A 72 11.91 -9.61 4.55
N ILE A 73 11.93 -8.70 5.51
CA ILE A 73 11.53 -7.30 5.34
C ILE A 73 12.69 -6.45 5.84
N ILE A 74 13.44 -5.85 4.92
CA ILE A 74 14.67 -5.14 5.23
C ILE A 74 14.44 -3.64 5.04
N TYR A 75 14.61 -2.86 6.08
CA TYR A 75 14.67 -1.40 6.02
C TYR A 75 16.13 -0.95 5.89
N HIS A 76 16.48 -0.30 4.77
CA HIS A 76 17.81 0.22 4.47
C HIS A 76 17.98 1.63 5.04
N SER A 77 18.55 1.72 6.23
CA SER A 77 18.71 2.99 6.94
C SER A 77 19.86 3.81 6.37
N GLU A 78 19.67 5.14 6.25
CA GLU A 78 20.69 6.08 5.80
C GLU A 78 21.50 6.72 6.96
N ASP A 79 21.08 6.55 8.19
CA ASP A 79 21.64 7.22 9.37
C ASP A 79 22.77 6.44 10.06
N GLY A 80 23.31 5.46 9.37
CA GLY A 80 24.42 4.64 9.87
C GLY A 80 23.99 3.46 10.76
N ARG A 81 22.69 3.22 10.96
CA ARG A 81 22.18 2.04 11.68
C ARG A 81 22.35 0.74 10.88
N GLY A 82 22.64 0.84 9.57
CA GLY A 82 22.70 -0.29 8.66
C GLY A 82 21.33 -0.87 8.33
N ASP A 83 21.32 -2.06 7.75
CA ASP A 83 20.09 -2.77 7.40
C ASP A 83 19.38 -3.29 8.64
N ILE A 84 18.07 -3.05 8.71
CA ILE A 84 17.22 -3.46 9.83
C ILE A 84 16.23 -4.50 9.33
N HIS A 85 16.35 -5.73 9.81
CA HIS A 85 15.44 -6.84 9.54
C HIS A 85 14.18 -6.72 10.38
N ILE A 86 13.12 -6.13 9.79
CA ILE A 86 11.87 -5.83 10.50
C ILE A 86 11.17 -7.10 10.97
N GLU A 87 11.21 -8.17 10.18
CA GLU A 87 10.58 -9.46 10.53
C GLU A 87 11.17 -10.11 11.81
N ARG A 88 12.39 -9.72 12.18
CA ARG A 88 13.09 -10.22 13.39
C ARG A 88 12.86 -9.35 14.62
N LEU A 89 12.29 -8.16 14.44
CA LEU A 89 12.08 -7.23 15.53
C LEU A 89 10.94 -7.70 16.46
N GLU A 90 11.12 -7.52 17.74
CA GLU A 90 10.02 -7.64 18.69
C GLU A 90 8.95 -6.58 18.39
N ARG A 91 7.69 -7.04 18.23
CA ARG A 91 6.54 -6.21 17.83
C ARG A 91 6.39 -4.92 18.63
N ASN A 92 6.58 -4.98 19.95
CA ASN A 92 6.50 -3.82 20.86
C ASN A 92 7.87 -3.40 21.42
N GLY A 93 8.95 -3.90 20.82
CA GLY A 93 10.33 -3.58 21.18
C GLY A 93 10.69 -2.13 20.90
N LYS A 94 11.73 -1.63 21.54
CA LYS A 94 12.21 -0.24 21.38
C LYS A 94 12.54 0.09 19.93
N GLN A 95 13.20 -0.83 19.23
CA GLN A 95 13.63 -0.62 17.83
C GLN A 95 12.44 -0.50 16.89
N MET A 96 11.42 -1.39 17.01
CA MET A 96 10.23 -1.28 16.18
C MET A 96 9.43 0.01 16.49
N ARG A 97 9.34 0.40 17.74
CA ARG A 97 8.70 1.67 18.13
C ARG A 97 9.45 2.91 17.63
N SER A 98 10.79 2.85 17.52
CA SER A 98 11.56 3.95 16.94
C SER A 98 11.38 4.08 15.42
N LEU A 99 11.10 2.97 14.72
CA LEU A 99 10.83 2.99 13.29
C LEU A 99 9.43 3.51 12.98
N ARG A 100 8.41 3.02 13.73
CA ARG A 100 7.01 3.42 13.51
C ARG A 100 6.80 4.89 13.84
N GLY A 101 6.25 5.61 12.87
CA GLY A 101 5.94 7.03 12.99
C GLY A 101 7.13 7.97 12.73
N HIS A 102 8.37 7.51 12.90
CA HIS A 102 9.56 8.28 12.60
C HIS A 102 10.12 7.97 11.20
N ASP A 103 10.52 6.72 10.97
CA ASP A 103 11.07 6.31 9.68
C ASP A 103 9.98 5.80 8.72
N ILE A 104 9.03 5.03 9.25
CA ILE A 104 7.92 4.43 8.50
C ILE A 104 6.60 4.85 9.16
N ALA A 105 5.77 5.59 8.45
CA ALA A 105 4.43 5.97 8.90
C ALA A 105 3.35 5.25 8.10
N MET A 106 2.15 5.16 8.67
CA MET A 106 1.01 4.51 8.02
C MET A 106 -0.24 5.37 8.13
N ILE A 107 -0.94 5.51 7.01
CA ILE A 107 -2.30 6.03 6.90
C ILE A 107 -3.21 4.81 6.79
N PHE A 108 -4.16 4.69 7.73
CA PHE A 108 -5.11 3.58 7.77
C PHE A 108 -6.33 3.87 6.91
N GLN A 109 -7.02 2.83 6.49
CA GLN A 109 -8.23 2.90 5.67
C GLN A 109 -9.35 3.71 6.34
N ASP A 110 -9.53 3.57 7.66
CA ASP A 110 -10.57 4.27 8.42
C ASP A 110 -9.94 5.25 9.43
N PRO A 111 -10.09 6.56 9.22
CA PRO A 111 -9.60 7.56 10.16
C PRO A 111 -10.28 7.52 11.53
N MET A 112 -11.46 6.91 11.65
CA MET A 112 -12.14 6.74 12.95
C MET A 112 -11.46 5.71 13.84
N ILE A 113 -10.76 4.73 13.24
CA ILE A 113 -9.98 3.74 13.96
C ILE A 113 -8.60 4.30 14.32
N ALA A 114 -8.04 5.16 13.46
CA ALA A 114 -6.71 5.72 13.63
C ALA A 114 -6.64 6.83 14.69
N LEU A 115 -7.69 7.66 14.78
CA LEU A 115 -7.75 8.78 15.71
C LEU A 115 -8.47 8.38 17.01
N ASN A 116 -7.81 8.61 18.15
CA ASN A 116 -8.40 8.33 19.44
C ASN A 116 -9.48 9.38 19.78
N PRO A 117 -10.76 9.00 19.97
CA PRO A 117 -11.87 9.95 20.15
C PRO A 117 -11.82 10.73 21.46
N VAL A 118 -11.06 10.31 22.46
CA VAL A 118 -10.98 10.98 23.78
C VAL A 118 -9.85 11.98 23.91
N TYR A 119 -9.03 12.16 22.87
CA TYR A 119 -7.97 13.17 22.81
C TYR A 119 -8.21 14.15 21.68
N THR A 120 -7.79 15.41 21.88
CA THR A 120 -7.87 16.41 20.80
C THR A 120 -6.90 16.10 19.68
N ILE A 121 -7.18 16.60 18.48
CA ILE A 121 -6.30 16.41 17.31
C ILE A 121 -4.89 16.93 17.59
N GLY A 122 -4.78 18.13 18.16
CA GLY A 122 -3.48 18.72 18.50
C GLY A 122 -2.69 17.91 19.54
N TRP A 123 -3.39 17.33 20.51
CA TRP A 123 -2.74 16.48 21.50
C TRP A 123 -2.11 15.25 20.84
N GLN A 124 -2.84 14.57 19.96
CA GLN A 124 -2.38 13.35 19.27
C GLN A 124 -1.18 13.64 18.35
N ILE A 125 -1.21 14.73 17.59
CA ILE A 125 -0.06 15.13 16.74
C ILE A 125 1.14 15.51 17.63
N CYS A 126 0.93 16.26 18.72
CA CYS A 126 2.00 16.63 19.66
C CYS A 126 2.59 15.41 20.36
N GLU A 127 1.78 14.40 20.70
CA GLU A 127 2.24 13.14 21.29
C GLU A 127 3.17 12.42 20.32
N MET A 128 2.78 12.28 19.05
CA MET A 128 3.61 11.66 18.01
C MET A 128 4.97 12.35 17.92
N ILE A 129 5.00 13.67 17.76
CA ILE A 129 6.25 14.45 17.67
C ILE A 129 7.13 14.21 18.91
N ARG A 130 6.56 14.32 20.11
CA ARG A 130 7.33 14.22 21.36
C ARG A 130 7.74 12.79 21.75
N SER A 131 7.10 11.79 21.15
CA SER A 131 7.49 10.38 21.32
C SER A 131 8.79 10.06 20.59
N HIS A 132 9.10 10.80 19.52
CA HIS A 132 10.25 10.57 18.66
C HIS A 132 11.33 11.65 18.77
N GLU A 133 10.96 12.86 19.14
CA GLU A 133 11.87 14.00 19.18
C GLU A 133 11.88 14.67 20.55
N ARG A 134 13.06 15.17 20.93
CA ARG A 134 13.23 15.92 22.18
C ARG A 134 12.87 17.39 21.98
N VAL A 135 11.57 17.69 21.97
CA VAL A 135 11.03 19.04 21.81
C VAL A 135 10.14 19.43 22.98
N THR A 136 10.03 20.73 23.24
CA THR A 136 9.12 21.27 24.25
C THR A 136 7.67 21.14 23.82
N LYS A 137 6.73 21.18 24.78
CA LYS A 137 5.28 21.20 24.47
C LYS A 137 4.89 22.35 23.55
N LYS A 138 5.52 23.52 23.72
CA LYS A 138 5.25 24.73 22.92
C LYS A 138 5.71 24.53 21.47
N GLU A 139 6.88 23.98 21.25
CA GLU A 139 7.41 23.67 19.92
C GLU A 139 6.57 22.59 19.21
N ALA A 140 6.24 21.49 19.91
CA ALA A 140 5.38 20.46 19.35
C ALA A 140 4.02 21.01 18.92
N ARG A 141 3.39 21.90 19.73
CA ARG A 141 2.12 22.53 19.38
C ARG A 141 2.26 23.47 18.18
N ALA A 142 3.35 24.24 18.10
CA ALA A 142 3.57 25.11 16.94
C ALA A 142 3.73 24.31 15.65
N ARG A 143 4.47 23.18 15.69
CA ARG A 143 4.61 22.27 14.56
C ARG A 143 3.28 21.59 14.20
N ALA A 144 2.52 21.13 15.19
CA ALA A 144 1.19 20.55 14.96
C ALA A 144 0.24 21.55 14.28
N LEU A 145 0.27 22.81 14.72
CA LEU A 145 -0.52 23.88 14.11
C LEU A 145 -0.11 24.12 12.65
N GLN A 146 1.20 24.15 12.37
CA GLN A 146 1.71 24.32 11.01
C GLN A 146 1.28 23.15 10.13
N LEU A 147 1.43 21.91 10.59
CA LEU A 147 0.98 20.72 9.87
C LEU A 147 -0.52 20.79 9.51
N LEU A 148 -1.38 21.22 10.44
CA LEU A 148 -2.80 21.38 10.14
C LEU A 148 -3.06 22.46 9.08
N LYS A 149 -2.25 23.52 9.03
CA LYS A 149 -2.29 24.55 7.97
C LYS A 149 -1.88 23.98 6.63
N ASP A 150 -0.77 23.25 6.59
CA ASP A 150 -0.21 22.63 5.39
C ASP A 150 -1.18 21.59 4.80
N MET A 151 -1.92 20.90 5.68
CA MET A 151 -3.02 19.98 5.28
C MET A 151 -4.29 20.71 4.84
N GLY A 152 -4.33 22.04 4.84
CA GLY A 152 -5.51 22.82 4.46
C GLY A 152 -6.69 22.68 5.40
N ILE A 153 -6.46 22.44 6.69
CA ILE A 153 -7.54 22.45 7.71
C ILE A 153 -7.97 23.90 7.95
N PRO A 154 -9.26 24.25 7.76
CA PRO A 154 -9.72 25.62 7.96
C PRO A 154 -9.72 26.00 9.46
N ASN A 155 -9.30 27.24 9.78
CA ASN A 155 -9.21 27.76 11.16
C ASN A 155 -8.43 26.84 12.11
N PRO A 156 -7.19 26.44 11.77
CA PRO A 156 -6.44 25.42 12.48
C PRO A 156 -6.15 25.82 13.93
N GLU A 157 -6.09 27.11 14.27
CA GLU A 157 -5.90 27.65 15.62
C GLU A 157 -7.03 27.24 16.59
N LYS A 158 -8.26 27.09 16.07
CA LYS A 158 -9.42 26.60 16.85
C LYS A 158 -9.53 25.09 16.76
N ARG A 159 -9.29 24.53 15.57
CA ARG A 159 -9.44 23.11 15.28
C ARG A 159 -8.45 22.22 16.03
N ILE A 160 -7.27 22.72 16.31
CA ILE A 160 -6.23 21.96 17.02
C ILE A 160 -6.69 21.47 18.41
N ASP A 161 -7.59 22.18 19.06
CA ASP A 161 -8.13 21.83 20.38
C ASP A 161 -9.44 21.05 20.32
N GLN A 162 -9.94 20.73 19.12
CA GLN A 162 -11.13 19.93 18.90
C GLN A 162 -10.84 18.43 18.88
N TYR A 163 -11.91 17.66 19.12
CA TYR A 163 -11.89 16.20 19.09
C TYR A 163 -12.20 15.65 17.69
N PRO A 164 -11.80 14.40 17.38
CA PRO A 164 -12.07 13.80 16.07
C PRO A 164 -13.54 13.83 15.63
N HIS A 165 -14.49 13.68 16.56
CA HIS A 165 -15.92 13.68 16.24
C HIS A 165 -16.47 15.05 15.80
N GLU A 166 -15.74 16.15 16.07
CA GLU A 166 -16.09 17.50 15.63
C GLU A 166 -15.58 17.82 14.20
N PHE A 167 -14.81 16.88 13.60
CA PHE A 167 -14.25 17.00 12.25
C PHE A 167 -15.15 16.29 11.24
N SER A 168 -15.26 16.85 10.02
CA SER A 168 -15.82 16.11 8.87
C SER A 168 -14.92 14.93 8.46
N GLY A 169 -15.43 14.02 7.65
CA GLY A 169 -14.64 12.87 7.15
C GLY A 169 -13.33 13.29 6.50
N GLY A 170 -13.39 14.23 5.55
CA GLY A 170 -12.20 14.76 4.88
C GLY A 170 -11.24 15.50 5.82
N MET A 171 -11.76 16.20 6.84
CA MET A 171 -10.91 16.84 7.85
C MET A 171 -10.21 15.81 8.74
N ARG A 172 -10.88 14.72 9.13
CA ARG A 172 -10.26 13.62 9.88
C ARG A 172 -9.15 12.95 9.08
N GLN A 173 -9.39 12.74 7.79
CA GLN A 173 -8.39 12.18 6.88
C GLN A 173 -7.14 13.08 6.82
N ARG A 174 -7.32 14.38 6.61
CA ARG A 174 -6.23 15.36 6.60
C ARG A 174 -5.49 15.43 7.95
N ALA A 175 -6.20 15.32 9.06
CA ALA A 175 -5.60 15.28 10.40
C ALA A 175 -4.79 13.99 10.61
N MET A 176 -5.26 12.84 10.11
CA MET A 176 -4.52 11.59 10.14
C MET A 176 -3.24 11.66 9.29
N ILE A 177 -3.31 12.27 8.11
CA ILE A 177 -2.13 12.52 7.26
C ILE A 177 -1.16 13.47 7.99
N ALA A 178 -1.65 14.55 8.60
CA ALA A 178 -0.82 15.45 9.43
C ALA A 178 -0.07 14.71 10.53
N MET A 179 -0.77 13.79 11.21
CA MET A 179 -0.18 12.95 12.25
C MET A 179 0.88 12.00 11.68
N ALA A 180 0.60 11.33 10.57
CA ALA A 180 1.54 10.43 9.90
C ALA A 180 2.81 11.17 9.44
N MET A 181 2.66 12.40 8.91
CA MET A 181 3.76 13.23 8.40
C MET A 181 4.49 14.03 9.48
N SER A 182 4.07 13.97 10.75
CA SER A 182 4.55 14.84 11.82
C SER A 182 6.04 14.70 12.14
N CYS A 183 6.63 13.53 11.86
CA CYS A 183 8.07 13.26 12.00
C CYS A 183 8.80 13.18 10.64
N LYS A 184 8.17 13.61 9.53
CA LYS A 184 8.75 13.58 8.17
C LYS A 184 9.30 12.19 7.80
N PRO A 185 8.43 11.16 7.76
CA PRO A 185 8.86 9.78 7.58
C PRO A 185 9.53 9.58 6.22
N LYS A 186 10.47 8.64 6.16
CA LYS A 186 11.13 8.23 4.92
C LYS A 186 10.23 7.38 4.03
N VAL A 187 9.30 6.64 4.66
CA VAL A 187 8.30 5.80 3.98
C VAL A 187 6.92 6.10 4.54
N LEU A 188 5.97 6.36 3.65
CA LEU A 188 4.56 6.50 3.96
C LEU A 188 3.80 5.33 3.34
N ILE A 189 3.22 4.48 4.16
CA ILE A 189 2.30 3.42 3.72
C ILE A 189 0.87 3.99 3.80
N ALA A 190 0.17 4.06 2.68
CA ALA A 190 -1.20 4.54 2.61
C ALA A 190 -2.13 3.39 2.19
N ASP A 191 -2.89 2.88 3.14
CA ASP A 191 -3.83 1.78 2.92
C ASP A 191 -5.23 2.33 2.64
N GLU A 192 -5.61 2.37 1.36
CA GLU A 192 -6.88 2.90 0.86
C GLU A 192 -7.24 4.28 1.46
N PRO A 193 -6.36 5.29 1.33
CA PRO A 193 -6.44 6.53 2.11
C PRO A 193 -7.65 7.40 1.79
N THR A 194 -8.46 7.06 0.80
CA THR A 194 -9.60 7.86 0.34
C THR A 194 -10.92 7.10 0.35
N THR A 195 -10.94 5.88 0.88
CA THR A 195 -12.18 5.11 1.02
C THR A 195 -13.21 5.91 1.84
N ALA A 196 -14.45 5.95 1.36
CA ALA A 196 -15.58 6.69 1.93
C ALA A 196 -15.48 8.24 1.87
N LEU A 197 -14.63 8.80 1.00
CA LEU A 197 -14.59 10.22 0.69
C LEU A 197 -15.24 10.51 -0.67
N ASP A 198 -15.78 11.71 -0.84
CA ASP A 198 -16.25 12.16 -2.15
C ASP A 198 -15.08 12.42 -3.12
N VAL A 199 -15.35 12.34 -4.42
CA VAL A 199 -14.34 12.43 -5.50
C VAL A 199 -13.51 13.71 -5.41
N THR A 200 -14.12 14.84 -5.02
CA THR A 200 -13.41 16.11 -4.91
C THR A 200 -12.39 16.10 -3.79
N ILE A 201 -12.75 15.54 -2.63
CA ILE A 201 -11.84 15.41 -1.49
C ILE A 201 -10.75 14.37 -1.80
N GLN A 202 -11.08 13.28 -2.50
CA GLN A 202 -10.08 12.29 -2.95
C GLN A 202 -8.97 12.95 -3.77
N ALA A 203 -9.34 13.71 -4.81
CA ALA A 203 -8.36 14.42 -5.66
C ALA A 203 -7.46 15.34 -4.82
N GLN A 204 -8.04 16.10 -3.88
CA GLN A 204 -7.27 16.98 -3.01
C GLN A 204 -6.30 16.23 -2.06
N ILE A 205 -6.67 15.04 -1.60
CA ILE A 205 -5.78 14.19 -0.78
C ILE A 205 -4.61 13.66 -1.62
N PHE A 206 -4.85 13.25 -2.85
CA PHE A 206 -3.78 12.75 -3.73
C PHE A 206 -2.82 13.85 -4.15
N GLU A 207 -3.31 15.04 -4.48
CA GLU A 207 -2.45 16.21 -4.73
C GLU A 207 -1.59 16.54 -3.49
N LEU A 208 -2.18 16.48 -2.30
CA LEU A 208 -1.47 16.67 -1.05
C LEU A 208 -0.36 15.62 -0.87
N MET A 209 -0.66 14.34 -1.09
CA MET A 209 0.33 13.26 -0.99
C MET A 209 1.47 13.42 -1.98
N LYS A 210 1.17 13.84 -3.21
CA LYS A 210 2.16 14.15 -4.24
C LYS A 210 3.09 15.29 -3.81
N HIS A 211 2.52 16.38 -3.33
CA HIS A 211 3.29 17.51 -2.80
C HIS A 211 4.20 17.09 -1.63
N LEU A 212 3.69 16.31 -0.67
CA LEU A 212 4.47 15.80 0.45
C LEU A 212 5.59 14.85 0.01
N LYS A 213 5.35 14.01 -1.00
CA LYS A 213 6.38 13.15 -1.61
C LYS A 213 7.53 13.99 -2.17
N GLU A 214 7.20 15.03 -2.92
CA GLU A 214 8.19 15.91 -3.56
C GLU A 214 8.95 16.77 -2.53
N GLU A 215 8.24 17.34 -1.55
CA GLU A 215 8.84 18.23 -0.54
C GLU A 215 9.79 17.49 0.40
N TYR A 216 9.39 16.29 0.87
CA TYR A 216 10.15 15.53 1.87
C TYR A 216 10.94 14.35 1.28
N ASN A 217 10.89 14.13 -0.04
CA ASN A 217 11.48 12.97 -0.71
C ASN A 217 11.06 11.63 -0.07
N THR A 218 9.79 11.56 0.37
CA THR A 218 9.20 10.40 1.03
C THR A 218 8.85 9.35 -0.01
N ALA A 219 9.23 8.09 0.23
CA ALA A 219 8.74 6.96 -0.55
C ALA A 219 7.29 6.66 -0.16
N ILE A 220 6.41 6.41 -1.14
CA ILE A 220 5.01 6.09 -0.88
C ILE A 220 4.72 4.65 -1.31
N MET A 221 4.16 3.85 -0.42
CA MET A 221 3.49 2.60 -0.74
C MET A 221 1.98 2.84 -0.69
N LEU A 222 1.35 2.95 -1.84
CA LEU A 222 -0.08 3.23 -1.97
C LEU A 222 -0.85 1.95 -2.26
N ILE A 223 -1.75 1.58 -1.38
CA ILE A 223 -2.72 0.50 -1.60
C ILE A 223 -4.03 1.13 -2.04
N THR A 224 -4.52 0.73 -3.20
CA THR A 224 -5.80 1.21 -3.73
C THR A 224 -6.42 0.19 -4.67
N HIS A 225 -7.72 0.29 -4.86
CA HIS A 225 -8.47 -0.40 -5.93
C HIS A 225 -8.86 0.55 -7.07
N ASP A 226 -8.56 1.84 -6.92
CA ASP A 226 -8.85 2.87 -7.95
C ASP A 226 -7.67 2.99 -8.92
N MET A 227 -7.84 2.44 -10.10
CA MET A 227 -6.81 2.47 -11.16
C MET A 227 -6.62 3.86 -11.76
N GLY A 228 -7.60 4.77 -11.64
CA GLY A 228 -7.42 6.17 -12.03
C GLY A 228 -6.33 6.83 -11.20
N VAL A 229 -6.36 6.60 -9.90
CA VAL A 229 -5.33 7.04 -8.95
C VAL A 229 -3.97 6.41 -9.25
N VAL A 230 -3.95 5.12 -9.61
CA VAL A 230 -2.71 4.43 -9.98
C VAL A 230 -2.07 5.05 -11.22
N CYS A 231 -2.87 5.34 -12.25
CA CYS A 231 -2.38 6.01 -13.47
C CYS A 231 -1.76 7.39 -13.20
N GLU A 232 -2.24 8.08 -12.16
CA GLU A 232 -1.80 9.45 -11.83
C GLU A 232 -0.57 9.47 -10.92
N LEU A 233 -0.48 8.56 -9.96
CA LEU A 233 0.49 8.64 -8.86
C LEU A 233 1.60 7.59 -8.92
N ALA A 234 1.40 6.48 -9.63
CA ALA A 234 2.34 5.36 -9.57
C ALA A 234 3.61 5.62 -10.39
N ASP A 235 4.76 5.39 -9.79
CA ASP A 235 6.02 5.18 -10.49
C ASP A 235 6.19 3.68 -10.83
N ASP A 236 5.95 2.81 -9.84
CA ASP A 236 5.99 1.36 -9.96
C ASP A 236 4.62 0.78 -9.53
N VAL A 237 4.22 -0.35 -10.14
CA VAL A 237 2.95 -1.04 -9.85
C VAL A 237 3.20 -2.50 -9.54
N ALA A 238 2.53 -3.03 -8.52
CA ALA A 238 2.46 -4.44 -8.19
C ALA A 238 0.99 -4.90 -8.14
N VAL A 239 0.63 -5.81 -9.02
CA VAL A 239 -0.72 -6.39 -9.10
C VAL A 239 -0.77 -7.64 -8.24
N MET A 240 -1.63 -7.64 -7.22
CA MET A 240 -1.79 -8.75 -6.29
C MET A 240 -3.07 -9.55 -6.57
N TYR A 241 -2.95 -10.87 -6.54
CA TYR A 241 -4.08 -11.78 -6.57
C TYR A 241 -3.84 -12.94 -5.58
N MET A 242 -4.80 -13.15 -4.66
CA MET A 242 -4.77 -14.22 -3.66
C MET A 242 -3.40 -14.40 -2.96
N GLY A 243 -2.80 -13.29 -2.46
CA GLY A 243 -1.57 -13.31 -1.69
C GLY A 243 -0.29 -13.45 -2.52
N ASN A 244 -0.35 -13.33 -3.83
CA ASN A 244 0.81 -13.36 -4.72
C ASN A 244 0.87 -12.08 -5.55
N ILE A 245 2.07 -11.61 -5.88
CA ILE A 245 2.26 -10.65 -6.96
C ILE A 245 2.26 -11.45 -8.26
N ILE A 246 1.34 -11.11 -9.17
CA ILE A 246 1.16 -11.80 -10.45
C ILE A 246 1.71 -11.02 -11.62
N GLU A 247 1.85 -9.70 -11.46
CA GLU A 247 2.47 -8.80 -12.43
C GLU A 247 3.04 -7.59 -11.71
N SER A 248 4.24 -7.14 -12.06
CA SER A 248 4.84 -5.93 -11.53
C SER A 248 5.83 -5.31 -12.50
N GLY A 249 6.07 -4.01 -12.34
CA GLY A 249 6.98 -3.23 -13.17
C GLY A 249 6.76 -1.74 -12.98
N THR A 250 7.31 -0.92 -13.87
CA THR A 250 6.96 0.49 -13.92
C THR A 250 5.48 0.66 -14.28
N ALA A 251 4.88 1.80 -13.90
CA ALA A 251 3.49 2.10 -14.25
C ALA A 251 3.27 2.03 -15.77
N GLN A 252 4.24 2.50 -16.57
CA GLN A 252 4.17 2.44 -18.02
C GLN A 252 4.15 1.00 -18.55
N GLU A 253 4.96 0.09 -17.98
CA GLU A 253 4.99 -1.32 -18.38
C GLU A 253 3.67 -2.03 -18.03
N VAL A 254 3.23 -1.94 -16.78
CA VAL A 254 2.07 -2.71 -16.29
C VAL A 254 0.74 -2.15 -16.80
N LEU A 255 0.57 -0.82 -16.86
CA LEU A 255 -0.68 -0.19 -17.29
C LEU A 255 -0.75 -0.02 -18.81
N GLY A 256 0.39 0.29 -19.45
CA GLY A 256 0.48 0.51 -20.89
C GLY A 256 0.51 -0.78 -21.71
N SER A 257 1.10 -1.86 -21.15
CA SER A 257 1.25 -3.15 -21.84
C SER A 257 0.99 -4.32 -20.89
N PRO A 258 -0.22 -4.43 -20.30
CA PRO A 258 -0.54 -5.49 -19.34
C PRO A 258 -0.44 -6.87 -20.00
N VAL A 259 0.15 -7.81 -19.28
CA VAL A 259 0.42 -9.17 -19.79
C VAL A 259 -0.42 -10.21 -19.10
N HIS A 260 -0.58 -10.14 -17.76
CA HIS A 260 -1.37 -11.12 -17.05
C HIS A 260 -2.87 -10.94 -17.37
N PRO A 261 -3.63 -12.03 -17.68
CA PRO A 261 -5.05 -11.91 -17.99
C PRO A 261 -5.89 -11.22 -16.91
N TYR A 262 -5.55 -11.41 -15.63
CA TYR A 262 -6.19 -10.68 -14.53
C TYR A 262 -5.94 -9.16 -14.60
N THR A 263 -4.71 -8.71 -14.86
CA THR A 263 -4.40 -7.29 -15.01
C THR A 263 -5.16 -6.67 -16.17
N LYS A 264 -5.23 -7.38 -17.32
CA LYS A 264 -6.04 -6.96 -18.47
C LYS A 264 -7.53 -6.82 -18.10
N ALA A 265 -8.07 -7.81 -17.38
CA ALA A 265 -9.47 -7.78 -16.94
C ALA A 265 -9.73 -6.66 -15.92
N LEU A 266 -8.79 -6.43 -15.00
CA LEU A 266 -8.86 -5.34 -14.01
C LEU A 266 -8.90 -3.97 -14.72
N LEU A 267 -8.03 -3.74 -15.70
CA LEU A 267 -8.01 -2.50 -16.48
C LEU A 267 -9.25 -2.31 -17.35
N LYS A 268 -9.81 -3.39 -17.93
CA LYS A 268 -11.07 -3.36 -18.71
C LYS A 268 -12.30 -3.04 -17.86
N SER A 269 -12.25 -3.29 -16.57
CA SER A 269 -13.37 -3.00 -15.64
C SER A 269 -13.48 -1.53 -15.25
N ILE A 270 -12.54 -0.68 -15.67
CA ILE A 270 -12.49 0.75 -15.30
C ILE A 270 -13.31 1.57 -16.31
N PRO A 271 -14.21 2.47 -15.82
CA PRO A 271 -14.87 3.44 -16.67
C PRO A 271 -13.85 4.47 -17.21
N ILE A 272 -13.72 4.62 -18.53
CA ILE A 272 -12.89 5.66 -19.13
C ILE A 272 -13.72 6.95 -19.19
N LEU A 273 -13.32 7.96 -18.43
CA LEU A 273 -13.93 9.29 -18.47
C LEU A 273 -13.87 9.85 -19.90
N GLY A 274 -15.02 10.31 -20.39
CA GLY A 274 -15.13 10.93 -21.73
C GLY A 274 -15.59 10.04 -22.87
N LYS A 275 -15.64 8.71 -22.72
CA LYS A 275 -16.20 7.81 -23.75
C LYS A 275 -17.74 7.64 -23.68
N GLY A 276 -18.40 8.22 -22.68
CA GLY A 276 -19.86 8.24 -22.51
C GLY A 276 -20.50 6.84 -22.43
N ALA A 277 -21.79 6.74 -22.72
CA ALA A 277 -22.61 5.51 -22.67
C ALA A 277 -22.20 4.39 -23.66
N LYS A 278 -21.12 4.56 -24.43
CA LYS A 278 -20.65 3.58 -25.42
C LYS A 278 -19.57 2.63 -24.92
N GLN A 279 -19.09 2.80 -23.67
CA GLN A 279 -18.13 1.85 -23.13
C GLN A 279 -18.88 0.72 -22.40
N GLU A 280 -18.81 -0.47 -22.94
CA GLU A 280 -19.23 -1.68 -22.20
C GLU A 280 -18.19 -1.94 -21.11
N ILE A 281 -18.65 -1.89 -19.86
CA ILE A 281 -17.83 -2.29 -18.70
C ILE A 281 -17.89 -3.81 -18.63
N HIS A 282 -16.73 -4.46 -18.73
CA HIS A 282 -16.64 -5.91 -18.60
C HIS A 282 -16.18 -6.27 -17.17
N PRO A 283 -17.10 -6.65 -16.28
CA PRO A 283 -16.71 -7.09 -14.94
C PRO A 283 -15.89 -8.39 -15.04
N ILE A 284 -14.95 -8.57 -14.12
CA ILE A 284 -14.18 -9.81 -14.03
C ILE A 284 -15.14 -10.95 -13.67
N GLN A 285 -15.26 -11.93 -14.56
CA GLN A 285 -16.20 -13.02 -14.39
C GLN A 285 -15.84 -13.94 -13.22
N GLY A 286 -16.87 -14.53 -12.60
CA GLY A 286 -16.73 -15.46 -11.48
C GLY A 286 -16.34 -14.78 -10.16
N SER A 287 -16.26 -15.54 -9.09
CA SER A 287 -15.83 -15.10 -7.76
C SER A 287 -14.39 -15.52 -7.48
N THR A 288 -13.72 -14.77 -6.61
CA THR A 288 -12.40 -15.17 -6.08
C THR A 288 -12.53 -16.51 -5.37
N PRO A 289 -11.61 -17.48 -5.60
CA PRO A 289 -11.63 -18.77 -4.90
C PRO A 289 -11.58 -18.62 -3.38
N ASP A 290 -12.03 -19.65 -2.65
CA ASP A 290 -11.94 -19.69 -1.20
C ASP A 290 -10.45 -19.55 -0.77
N PRO A 291 -10.10 -18.59 0.10
CA PRO A 291 -8.73 -18.44 0.59
C PRO A 291 -8.21 -19.64 1.39
N TYR A 292 -9.09 -20.53 1.84
CA TYR A 292 -8.74 -21.76 2.54
C TYR A 292 -8.66 -22.99 1.62
N ASP A 293 -9.22 -22.90 0.40
CA ASP A 293 -9.20 -23.97 -0.62
C ASP A 293 -8.72 -23.40 -1.97
N ARG A 294 -7.44 -23.05 -1.99
CA ARG A 294 -6.82 -22.38 -3.16
C ARG A 294 -6.46 -23.40 -4.23
N PRO A 295 -6.63 -23.05 -5.52
CA PRO A 295 -6.02 -23.82 -6.59
C PRO A 295 -4.54 -24.02 -6.38
N SER A 296 -4.01 -25.22 -6.62
CA SER A 296 -2.59 -25.57 -6.43
C SER A 296 -1.67 -24.89 -7.45
N GLY A 297 -2.21 -24.60 -8.66
CA GLY A 297 -1.50 -23.90 -9.73
C GLY A 297 -1.77 -22.39 -9.75
N CYS A 298 -2.00 -21.86 -10.94
CA CYS A 298 -2.40 -20.47 -11.12
C CYS A 298 -3.75 -20.22 -10.46
N GLN A 299 -3.78 -19.37 -9.45
CA GLN A 299 -4.98 -19.11 -8.64
C GLN A 299 -6.07 -18.36 -9.42
N PHE A 300 -5.71 -17.69 -10.51
CA PHE A 300 -6.66 -17.05 -11.41
C PHE A 300 -7.22 -18.00 -12.47
N ALA A 301 -6.67 -19.22 -12.64
CA ALA A 301 -7.09 -20.17 -13.68
C ALA A 301 -8.62 -20.41 -13.75
N PRO A 302 -9.37 -20.54 -12.62
CA PRO A 302 -10.83 -20.72 -12.67
C PRO A 302 -11.61 -19.58 -13.30
N ARG A 303 -11.00 -18.40 -13.45
CA ARG A 303 -11.62 -17.17 -14.00
C ARG A 303 -10.93 -16.70 -15.29
N CYS A 304 -9.92 -17.44 -15.75
CA CYS A 304 -9.05 -17.03 -16.84
C CYS A 304 -9.55 -17.60 -18.17
N GLU A 305 -9.80 -16.74 -19.15
CA GLU A 305 -10.15 -17.15 -20.52
C GLU A 305 -9.02 -17.90 -21.25
N TYR A 306 -7.77 -17.74 -20.80
CA TYR A 306 -6.59 -18.44 -21.33
C TYR A 306 -6.19 -19.67 -20.52
N ALA A 307 -7.03 -20.15 -19.59
CA ALA A 307 -6.68 -21.29 -18.75
C ALA A 307 -6.40 -22.56 -19.57
N CYS A 308 -5.38 -23.29 -19.19
CA CYS A 308 -5.01 -24.57 -19.83
C CYS A 308 -4.34 -25.50 -18.81
N ALA A 309 -4.04 -26.72 -19.19
CA ALA A 309 -3.41 -27.72 -18.32
C ALA A 309 -2.08 -27.25 -17.68
N ALA A 310 -1.33 -26.36 -18.33
CA ALA A 310 -0.11 -25.79 -17.75
C ALA A 310 -0.39 -24.82 -16.58
N CYS A 311 -1.64 -24.41 -16.35
CA CYS A 311 -2.04 -23.57 -15.23
C CYS A 311 -2.34 -24.39 -13.95
N ASP A 312 -2.38 -25.72 -14.06
CA ASP A 312 -2.70 -26.61 -12.94
C ASP A 312 -1.42 -27.10 -12.24
N GLY A 313 -1.56 -27.52 -11.00
CA GLY A 313 -0.52 -28.24 -10.24
C GLY A 313 0.54 -27.35 -9.58
N LYS A 314 1.19 -26.43 -10.27
CA LYS A 314 2.22 -25.53 -9.73
C LYS A 314 1.94 -24.06 -10.09
N MET A 315 2.15 -23.17 -9.12
CA MET A 315 2.11 -21.73 -9.41
C MET A 315 3.14 -21.38 -10.48
N PRO A 316 2.80 -20.60 -11.53
CA PRO A 316 3.75 -20.17 -12.54
C PRO A 316 4.95 -19.46 -11.95
N GLU A 317 6.14 -19.73 -12.48
CA GLU A 317 7.35 -19.02 -12.09
C GLU A 317 7.34 -17.58 -12.63
N GLU A 318 8.13 -16.73 -12.01
CA GLU A 318 8.32 -15.36 -12.48
C GLU A 318 9.03 -15.35 -13.81
N ALA A 319 8.51 -14.60 -14.77
CA ALA A 319 9.14 -14.34 -16.04
C ALA A 319 9.31 -12.84 -16.23
N ILE A 320 10.46 -12.42 -16.71
CA ILE A 320 10.68 -11.03 -17.13
C ILE A 320 10.27 -10.91 -18.59
N VAL A 321 9.34 -10.00 -18.87
CA VAL A 321 8.84 -9.75 -20.23
C VAL A 321 9.79 -8.80 -20.96
N GLU A 322 10.04 -7.62 -20.36
CA GLU A 322 10.95 -6.58 -20.86
C GLU A 322 11.31 -5.66 -19.68
N GLY A 323 12.51 -5.09 -19.67
CA GLY A 323 12.91 -4.14 -18.65
C GLY A 323 12.78 -4.68 -17.23
N THR A 324 11.88 -4.08 -16.44
CA THR A 324 11.54 -4.51 -15.07
C THR A 324 10.20 -5.25 -14.99
N HIS A 325 9.53 -5.43 -16.13
CA HIS A 325 8.20 -6.01 -16.22
C HIS A 325 8.21 -7.51 -15.91
N MET A 326 7.79 -7.88 -14.72
CA MET A 326 7.66 -9.25 -14.23
C MET A 326 6.21 -9.74 -14.36
N VAL A 327 6.03 -10.99 -14.77
CA VAL A 327 4.73 -11.65 -14.83
C VAL A 327 4.81 -13.10 -14.33
N ARG A 328 3.79 -13.56 -13.62
CA ARG A 328 3.56 -14.97 -13.24
C ARG A 328 2.41 -15.56 -14.05
N CYS A 329 2.66 -15.94 -15.30
CA CYS A 329 1.70 -16.55 -16.18
C CYS A 329 2.36 -17.59 -17.09
N SER A 330 1.87 -18.83 -17.09
CA SER A 330 2.42 -19.90 -17.96
C SER A 330 2.22 -19.60 -19.45
N ARG A 331 1.24 -18.78 -19.81
CA ARG A 331 0.89 -18.44 -21.21
C ARG A 331 1.18 -17.00 -21.58
N TYR A 332 2.06 -16.29 -20.86
CA TYR A 332 2.30 -14.86 -21.08
C TYR A 332 2.71 -14.52 -22.53
N LYS A 333 3.45 -15.38 -23.22
CA LYS A 333 3.86 -15.17 -24.61
C LYS A 333 2.68 -15.15 -25.58
N GLU A 334 1.70 -16.06 -25.39
CA GLU A 334 0.50 -16.15 -26.20
C GLU A 334 -0.44 -14.96 -25.92
N VAL A 335 -0.62 -14.60 -24.64
CA VAL A 335 -1.41 -13.43 -24.23
C VAL A 335 -0.85 -12.12 -24.81
N LEU A 336 0.46 -12.03 -25.02
CA LEU A 336 1.11 -10.91 -25.70
C LEU A 336 0.81 -10.87 -27.20
N THR A 337 0.70 -12.03 -27.85
CA THR A 337 0.42 -12.11 -29.31
C THR A 337 -1.03 -11.77 -29.63
N ASP A 338 -1.97 -12.16 -28.78
CA ASP A 338 -3.41 -11.84 -28.93
C ASP A 338 -3.74 -10.34 -28.69
N ALA A 339 -2.79 -9.57 -28.15
CA ALA A 339 -2.97 -8.14 -27.87
C ALA A 339 -2.48 -7.23 -29.02
N ARG A 340 -1.91 -7.81 -30.10
CA ARG A 340 -1.52 -7.12 -31.34
C ARG A 340 -2.59 -7.32 -32.44
#